data_85e89aea9fb270a684abba40e28ead34
#
_entry.id   85e89aea9fb270a684abba40e28ead34
#
_cell.length_a   1.000
_cell.length_b   1.000
_cell.length_c   1.000
_cell.angle_alpha   90.00
_cell.angle_beta   90.00
_cell.angle_gamma   90.00
#
_symmetry.space_group_name_H-M   'P 1'
#
loop_
_entity.id
_entity.type
_entity.pdbx_description
1 polymer ?
#
loop_
_entity_poly.entity_id
_entity_poly.type
_entity_poly.pdbx_seq_one_letter_code
_entity_poly.pdbx_strand_id
1 'polypeptide(L)'
;MDGIEKRPAVKALIEKGKAAGKLTTQEIDTVIVDMDLDIEDLDKLYESIEAQNIEIIDDLSMLDVDDVNFDLGETPKPTADTAGVTDDKNITIDDPVKVYLNEIGKVPLLTPEEEIELAIRIGDNDPAAKRRLTEANLRLVVSIAKRYVGRGMQFLDLIQEGNLGLIKAVDKFDYTKGFKFSTYATWWIRQAITRAIADQARTIRIPVHMVETINKVKKTNSQLLHKNGRDPTAEEIAEVLDMPVDKVREIMRVAQEPVSLETPIGEEEDSHLGDFIPDDDAPAPADAASATLLKEELAHVLKTLTPREERVLSMRFGLTDGHPHTLEEVGKEFNVTRERIRQIEAKALRKLRHPTRSKKLRDYVE
;
A
#
# COMPACT_ATOMS: atom_id res chain seq x y z
N MET A 1 -17.77 5.62 -32.01
CA MET A 1 -16.85 6.79 -32.04
C MET A 1 -17.38 7.87 -31.12
N ASP A 2 -17.36 7.63 -29.79
CA ASP A 2 -17.97 8.55 -28.84
C ASP A 2 -17.17 8.60 -27.56
N GLY A 3 -16.47 9.68 -27.29
CA GLY A 3 -16.24 9.93 -25.91
C GLY A 3 -15.09 10.86 -25.53
N ILE A 4 -13.88 10.67 -25.97
CA ILE A 4 -12.72 11.37 -25.38
C ILE A 4 -12.56 12.76 -25.96
N GLU A 5 -12.72 12.92 -27.26
CA GLU A 5 -12.64 14.23 -27.93
C GLU A 5 -13.68 15.24 -27.44
N LYS A 6 -14.78 14.80 -26.82
CA LYS A 6 -15.83 15.67 -26.27
C LYS A 6 -15.51 16.17 -24.85
N ARG A 7 -14.52 15.61 -24.17
CA ARG A 7 -14.14 16.05 -22.83
C ARG A 7 -13.46 17.42 -22.90
N PRO A 8 -13.85 18.41 -22.08
CA PRO A 8 -13.39 19.80 -22.21
C PRO A 8 -11.88 19.97 -22.10
N ALA A 9 -11.22 19.18 -21.22
CA ALA A 9 -9.78 19.24 -21.03
C ALA A 9 -9.00 18.69 -22.24
N VAL A 10 -9.50 17.61 -22.87
CA VAL A 10 -8.90 17.05 -24.11
C VAL A 10 -9.06 18.02 -25.27
N LYS A 11 -10.22 18.67 -25.40
CA LYS A 11 -10.42 19.69 -26.42
C LYS A 11 -9.48 20.88 -26.26
N ALA A 12 -9.33 21.36 -25.02
CA ALA A 12 -8.42 22.46 -24.73
C ALA A 12 -6.96 22.13 -25.07
N LEU A 13 -6.53 20.87 -24.74
CA LEU A 13 -5.20 20.36 -25.07
C LEU A 13 -4.99 20.30 -26.58
N ILE A 14 -5.94 19.75 -27.32
CA ILE A 14 -5.89 19.61 -28.76
C ILE A 14 -5.91 21.01 -29.44
N GLU A 15 -6.73 21.94 -28.98
CA GLU A 15 -6.77 23.31 -29.48
C GLU A 15 -5.46 24.05 -29.24
N LYS A 16 -4.84 23.84 -28.04
CA LYS A 16 -3.52 24.39 -27.73
C LYS A 16 -2.44 23.78 -28.64
N GLY A 17 -2.48 22.46 -28.85
CA GLY A 17 -1.57 21.77 -29.77
C GLY A 17 -1.72 22.27 -31.22
N LYS A 18 -2.94 22.51 -31.71
CA LYS A 18 -3.18 23.10 -33.03
C LYS A 18 -2.64 24.51 -33.15
N ALA A 19 -2.79 25.34 -32.13
CA ALA A 19 -2.31 26.71 -32.12
C ALA A 19 -0.78 26.81 -32.08
N ALA A 20 -0.12 25.91 -31.33
CA ALA A 20 1.33 25.88 -31.14
C ALA A 20 2.07 24.98 -32.17
N GLY A 21 1.36 24.11 -32.90
CA GLY A 21 1.92 23.08 -33.77
C GLY A 21 2.62 21.95 -33.06
N LYS A 22 2.72 22.01 -31.71
CA LYS A 22 3.47 21.07 -30.86
C LYS A 22 2.88 21.03 -29.46
N LEU A 23 2.98 19.86 -28.80
CA LEU A 23 2.61 19.65 -27.38
C LEU A 23 3.79 19.06 -26.62
N THR A 24 3.98 19.48 -25.38
CA THR A 24 4.97 18.85 -24.51
C THR A 24 4.38 17.61 -23.83
N THR A 25 5.23 16.61 -23.56
CA THR A 25 4.84 15.42 -22.82
C THR A 25 4.25 15.77 -21.46
N GLN A 26 4.72 16.83 -20.79
CA GLN A 26 4.19 17.31 -19.51
C GLN A 26 2.75 17.81 -19.61
N GLU A 27 2.39 18.48 -20.69
CA GLU A 27 1.01 18.99 -20.91
C GLU A 27 0.04 17.83 -21.15
N ILE A 28 0.46 16.84 -21.93
CA ILE A 28 -0.32 15.62 -22.16
C ILE A 28 -0.47 14.86 -20.83
N ASP A 29 0.61 14.74 -20.08
CA ASP A 29 0.64 14.09 -18.77
C ASP A 29 -0.30 14.73 -17.75
N THR A 30 -0.36 16.05 -17.72
CA THR A 30 -1.26 16.79 -16.82
C THR A 30 -2.72 16.42 -17.09
N VAL A 31 -3.12 16.35 -18.36
CA VAL A 31 -4.48 15.99 -18.75
C VAL A 31 -4.79 14.51 -18.47
N ILE A 32 -3.82 13.61 -18.68
CA ILE A 32 -3.95 12.18 -18.37
C ILE A 32 -4.19 11.98 -16.88
N VAL A 33 -3.38 12.65 -16.02
CA VAL A 33 -3.51 12.57 -14.55
C VAL A 33 -4.81 13.19 -14.06
N ASP A 34 -5.23 14.33 -14.65
CA ASP A 34 -6.44 15.02 -14.23
C ASP A 34 -7.72 14.26 -14.58
N MET A 35 -7.68 13.42 -15.61
CA MET A 35 -8.86 12.73 -16.13
C MET A 35 -8.89 11.23 -15.84
N ASP A 36 -7.82 10.66 -15.24
CA ASP A 36 -7.71 9.24 -14.92
C ASP A 36 -8.06 8.33 -16.12
N LEU A 37 -7.37 8.58 -17.26
CA LEU A 37 -7.66 7.93 -18.53
C LEU A 37 -7.18 6.47 -18.54
N ASP A 38 -8.02 5.54 -18.98
CA ASP A 38 -7.66 4.15 -19.23
C ASP A 38 -6.75 4.00 -20.47
N ILE A 39 -6.12 2.82 -20.61
CA ILE A 39 -5.20 2.50 -21.73
C ILE A 39 -5.86 2.72 -23.09
N GLU A 40 -7.12 2.26 -23.24
CA GLU A 40 -7.88 2.42 -24.48
C GLU A 40 -8.21 3.88 -24.80
N ASP A 41 -8.42 4.66 -23.77
CA ASP A 41 -8.68 6.10 -23.87
C ASP A 41 -7.41 6.88 -24.21
N LEU A 42 -6.27 6.42 -23.72
CA LEU A 42 -4.96 7.00 -24.01
C LEU A 42 -4.57 6.77 -25.48
N ASP A 43 -4.76 5.55 -25.99
CA ASP A 43 -4.51 5.24 -27.41
C ASP A 43 -5.33 6.15 -28.32
N LYS A 44 -6.63 6.38 -28.02
CA LYS A 44 -7.50 7.27 -28.75
C LYS A 44 -7.08 8.76 -28.66
N LEU A 45 -6.54 9.18 -27.50
CA LEU A 45 -6.01 10.54 -27.33
C LEU A 45 -4.80 10.75 -28.24
N TYR A 46 -3.86 9.80 -28.25
CA TYR A 46 -2.68 9.88 -29.13
C TYR A 46 -3.06 9.80 -30.60
N GLU A 47 -4.00 8.94 -31.00
CA GLU A 47 -4.54 8.89 -32.36
C GLU A 47 -5.16 10.25 -32.76
N SER A 48 -5.87 10.92 -31.87
CA SER A 48 -6.45 12.26 -32.13
C SER A 48 -5.39 13.33 -32.27
N ILE A 49 -4.30 13.28 -31.53
CA ILE A 49 -3.17 14.23 -31.60
C ILE A 49 -2.42 14.03 -32.92
N GLU A 50 -2.18 12.77 -33.32
CA GLU A 50 -1.53 12.42 -34.56
C GLU A 50 -2.37 12.78 -35.81
N ALA A 51 -3.67 12.47 -35.77
CA ALA A 51 -4.60 12.81 -36.87
C ALA A 51 -4.64 14.33 -37.17
N GLN A 52 -4.17 15.14 -36.22
CA GLN A 52 -4.13 16.61 -36.34
C GLN A 52 -2.72 17.15 -36.63
N ASN A 53 -1.75 16.26 -36.93
CA ASN A 53 -0.34 16.60 -37.20
C ASN A 53 0.32 17.49 -36.12
N ILE A 54 0.03 17.21 -34.83
CA ILE A 54 0.62 17.93 -33.70
C ILE A 54 1.88 17.18 -33.29
N GLU A 55 3.03 17.84 -33.34
CA GLU A 55 4.32 17.25 -32.92
C GLU A 55 4.39 17.15 -31.38
N ILE A 56 4.69 15.95 -30.87
CA ILE A 56 4.91 15.75 -29.44
C ILE A 56 6.41 15.95 -29.15
N ILE A 57 6.73 16.96 -28.35
CA ILE A 57 8.11 17.23 -27.92
C ILE A 57 8.34 16.61 -26.56
N ASP A 58 9.31 15.69 -26.49
CA ASP A 58 9.82 15.17 -25.22
C ASP A 58 10.73 16.22 -24.57
N ASP A 59 10.30 16.71 -23.39
CA ASP A 59 11.10 17.61 -22.54
C ASP A 59 12.29 16.90 -21.86
N LEU A 60 12.51 15.62 -22.22
CA LEU A 60 13.56 14.76 -21.68
C LEU A 60 14.97 15.10 -22.18
N SER A 61 15.09 15.91 -23.23
CA SER A 61 16.38 16.35 -23.78
C SER A 61 17.13 17.35 -22.89
N MET A 62 16.48 17.89 -21.85
CA MET A 62 17.04 18.86 -20.90
C MET A 62 17.49 18.25 -19.56
N LEU A 63 17.43 16.94 -19.41
CA LEU A 63 17.93 16.30 -18.20
C LEU A 63 19.42 15.99 -18.32
N ASP A 64 20.26 17.01 -18.15
CA ASP A 64 21.66 16.80 -17.80
C ASP A 64 21.73 16.06 -16.46
N VAL A 65 22.51 14.96 -16.44
CA VAL A 65 22.73 14.13 -15.24
C VAL A 65 23.40 14.92 -14.12
N ASP A 66 24.04 16.04 -14.48
CA ASP A 66 24.70 16.95 -13.54
C ASP A 66 23.70 17.79 -12.69
N ASP A 67 22.43 17.89 -13.10
CA ASP A 67 21.38 18.57 -12.34
C ASP A 67 20.71 17.69 -11.26
N VAL A 68 21.16 16.45 -11.06
CA VAL A 68 20.74 15.59 -9.96
C VAL A 68 21.52 15.95 -8.69
N ASN A 69 21.62 17.24 -8.37
CA ASN A 69 21.93 17.68 -7.01
C ASN A 69 20.68 17.48 -6.15
N PHE A 70 20.52 16.26 -5.68
CA PHE A 70 19.51 15.93 -4.69
C PHE A 70 19.95 16.53 -3.35
N ASP A 71 19.40 17.68 -3.02
CA ASP A 71 19.56 18.31 -1.70
C ASP A 71 18.84 17.46 -0.64
N LEU A 72 19.51 16.42 -0.18
CA LEU A 72 19.15 15.64 1.00
C LEU A 72 19.60 16.44 2.22
N GLY A 73 18.75 17.35 2.71
CA GLY A 73 18.81 18.01 4.01
C GLY A 73 20.23 18.40 4.48
N GLU A 74 20.42 19.68 4.77
CA GLU A 74 21.64 20.35 5.24
C GLU A 74 22.61 19.46 6.03
N THR A 75 23.68 19.01 5.37
CA THR A 75 24.91 18.68 6.07
C THR A 75 25.73 19.97 6.23
N PRO A 76 26.34 20.25 7.40
CA PRO A 76 27.06 21.49 7.63
C PRO A 76 28.21 21.66 6.64
N LYS A 77 28.30 22.87 6.04
CA LYS A 77 29.38 23.28 5.14
C LYS A 77 30.75 23.02 5.77
N PRO A 78 31.66 22.30 5.12
CA PRO A 78 33.05 22.32 5.53
C PRO A 78 33.65 23.67 5.14
N THR A 79 34.25 24.34 6.14
CA THR A 79 35.07 25.53 5.99
C THR A 79 36.22 25.29 5.02
N ALA A 80 36.42 26.26 4.12
CA ALA A 80 37.52 26.29 3.18
C ALA A 80 38.87 26.26 3.90
N ASP A 81 39.68 25.26 3.59
CA ASP A 81 41.12 25.33 3.41
C ASP A 81 41.64 23.89 3.17
N THR A 82 41.85 23.54 1.93
CA THR A 82 43.03 22.79 1.43
C THR A 82 42.86 22.50 -0.06
N ALA A 83 43.69 23.18 -0.83
CA ALA A 83 43.89 22.92 -2.24
C ALA A 83 44.68 21.62 -2.45
N GLY A 84 44.24 20.81 -3.43
CA GLY A 84 45.08 19.84 -4.13
C GLY A 84 44.98 18.43 -3.56
N VAL A 85 44.29 17.56 -4.27
CA VAL A 85 44.76 16.30 -4.84
C VAL A 85 43.51 15.61 -5.45
N THR A 86 43.50 15.51 -6.77
CA THR A 86 42.64 14.62 -7.54
C THR A 86 43.05 13.19 -7.24
N ASP A 87 42.22 12.46 -6.48
CA ASP A 87 42.31 11.00 -6.44
C ASP A 87 40.94 10.38 -6.46
N ASP A 88 40.63 9.79 -7.60
CA ASP A 88 39.38 9.24 -8.11
C ASP A 88 39.08 7.87 -7.48
N LYS A 89 39.18 7.72 -6.14
CA LYS A 89 39.02 6.40 -5.47
C LYS A 89 38.38 6.38 -4.08
N ASN A 90 37.58 7.37 -3.68
CA ASN A 90 36.81 7.22 -2.47
C ASN A 90 35.33 7.57 -2.71
N ILE A 91 34.65 6.72 -3.48
CA ILE A 91 33.19 6.60 -3.39
C ILE A 91 32.97 5.92 -2.04
N THR A 92 32.64 6.71 -1.02
CA THR A 92 32.10 6.17 0.22
C THR A 92 30.85 5.38 -0.17
N ILE A 93 30.87 4.07 0.11
CA ILE A 93 29.82 3.08 -0.22
C ILE A 93 28.50 3.36 0.54
N ASP A 94 28.38 4.55 1.15
CA ASP A 94 27.30 4.85 2.10
C ASP A 94 25.96 5.27 1.46
N ASP A 95 25.90 5.56 0.16
CA ASP A 95 24.64 5.97 -0.48
C ASP A 95 24.27 5.05 -1.66
N PRO A 96 23.39 4.06 -1.43
CA PRO A 96 22.98 3.10 -2.47
C PRO A 96 22.29 3.79 -3.66
N VAL A 97 21.70 4.98 -3.46
CA VAL A 97 21.09 5.76 -4.55
C VAL A 97 22.17 6.26 -5.50
N LYS A 98 23.27 6.83 -4.98
CA LYS A 98 24.39 7.31 -5.80
C LYS A 98 25.06 6.20 -6.58
N VAL A 99 25.26 5.03 -5.96
CA VAL A 99 25.81 3.84 -6.64
C VAL A 99 24.92 3.46 -7.81
N TYR A 100 23.64 3.32 -7.62
CA TYR A 100 22.68 2.98 -8.67
C TYR A 100 22.69 4.01 -9.80
N LEU A 101 22.63 5.31 -9.49
CA LEU A 101 22.64 6.39 -10.48
C LEU A 101 23.92 6.40 -11.31
N ASN A 102 25.08 6.13 -10.68
CA ASN A 102 26.36 6.03 -11.38
C ASN A 102 26.39 4.80 -12.32
N GLU A 103 25.80 3.68 -11.92
CA GLU A 103 25.74 2.47 -12.78
C GLU A 103 24.88 2.70 -14.02
N ILE A 104 23.67 3.24 -13.88
CA ILE A 104 22.78 3.49 -15.02
C ILE A 104 23.34 4.59 -15.95
N GLY A 105 24.13 5.53 -15.41
CA GLY A 105 24.78 6.59 -16.18
C GLY A 105 25.83 6.09 -17.18
N LYS A 106 26.41 4.90 -16.97
CA LYS A 106 27.42 4.29 -17.86
C LYS A 106 26.82 3.77 -19.18
N VAL A 107 25.51 3.53 -19.21
CA VAL A 107 24.83 3.00 -20.40
C VAL A 107 24.54 4.14 -21.38
N PRO A 108 25.04 4.08 -22.63
CA PRO A 108 24.75 5.12 -23.62
C PRO A 108 23.27 5.12 -24.03
N LEU A 109 22.74 6.30 -24.33
CA LEU A 109 21.40 6.47 -24.87
C LEU A 109 21.32 5.87 -26.28
N LEU A 110 20.14 5.39 -26.65
CA LEU A 110 19.84 4.85 -27.98
C LEU A 110 19.41 5.96 -28.94
N THR A 111 19.78 5.80 -30.21
CA THR A 111 19.20 6.59 -31.29
C THR A 111 17.82 6.04 -31.69
N PRO A 112 16.97 6.84 -32.36
CA PRO A 112 15.65 6.36 -32.83
C PRO A 112 15.75 5.13 -33.75
N GLU A 113 16.79 5.06 -34.58
CA GLU A 113 17.02 3.93 -35.47
C GLU A 113 17.38 2.66 -34.70
N GLU A 114 18.23 2.79 -33.65
CA GLU A 114 18.58 1.67 -32.76
C GLU A 114 17.37 1.18 -31.93
N GLU A 115 16.47 2.09 -31.51
CA GLU A 115 15.23 1.71 -30.82
C GLU A 115 14.37 0.81 -31.69
N ILE A 116 14.19 1.17 -32.98
CA ILE A 116 13.40 0.38 -33.94
C ILE A 116 14.08 -0.96 -34.23
N GLU A 117 15.41 -0.99 -34.43
CA GLU A 117 16.14 -2.23 -34.66
C GLU A 117 16.01 -3.20 -33.49
N LEU A 118 16.16 -2.70 -32.26
CA LEU A 118 15.98 -3.50 -31.06
C LEU A 118 14.54 -3.98 -30.91
N ALA A 119 13.54 -3.14 -31.23
CA ALA A 119 12.15 -3.51 -31.17
C ALA A 119 11.79 -4.65 -32.16
N ILE A 120 12.36 -4.65 -33.36
CA ILE A 120 12.21 -5.74 -34.32
C ILE A 120 12.78 -7.04 -33.74
N ARG A 121 14.01 -7.01 -33.20
CA ARG A 121 14.66 -8.18 -32.58
C ARG A 121 13.91 -8.69 -31.36
N ILE A 122 13.25 -7.81 -30.60
CA ILE A 122 12.37 -8.21 -29.47
C ILE A 122 11.16 -8.99 -29.98
N GLY A 123 10.59 -8.60 -31.14
CA GLY A 123 9.55 -9.37 -31.83
C GLY A 123 9.97 -10.80 -32.14
N ASP A 124 11.25 -11.03 -32.43
CA ASP A 124 11.86 -12.36 -32.66
C ASP A 124 12.25 -13.06 -31.33
N ASN A 125 11.84 -12.56 -30.18
CA ASN A 125 12.15 -13.06 -28.84
C ASN A 125 13.66 -13.05 -28.48
N ASP A 126 14.43 -12.07 -28.93
CA ASP A 126 15.84 -11.91 -28.55
C ASP A 126 15.97 -11.32 -27.14
N PRO A 127 16.47 -12.10 -26.14
CA PRO A 127 16.63 -11.61 -24.77
C PRO A 127 17.74 -10.57 -24.63
N ALA A 128 18.71 -10.53 -25.54
CA ALA A 128 19.78 -9.55 -25.50
C ALA A 128 19.27 -8.16 -25.94
N ALA A 129 18.42 -8.11 -26.97
CA ALA A 129 17.76 -6.89 -27.41
C ALA A 129 16.84 -6.32 -26.31
N LYS A 130 16.06 -7.18 -25.66
CA LYS A 130 15.22 -6.84 -24.51
C LYS A 130 16.01 -6.16 -23.39
N ARG A 131 17.12 -6.81 -22.99
CA ARG A 131 18.01 -6.29 -21.95
C ARG A 131 18.60 -4.94 -22.35
N ARG A 132 19.10 -4.81 -23.57
CA ARG A 132 19.72 -3.58 -24.08
C ARG A 132 18.74 -2.41 -24.10
N LEU A 133 17.50 -2.62 -24.59
CA LEU A 133 16.47 -1.58 -24.61
C LEU A 133 16.05 -1.17 -23.18
N THR A 134 15.95 -2.13 -22.26
CA THR A 134 15.62 -1.85 -20.86
C THR A 134 16.74 -1.03 -20.19
N GLU A 135 18.01 -1.45 -20.29
CA GLU A 135 19.16 -0.79 -19.65
C GLU A 135 19.31 0.66 -20.12
N ALA A 136 19.16 0.93 -21.42
CA ALA A 136 19.27 2.27 -21.98
C ALA A 136 18.17 3.23 -21.49
N ASN A 137 17.02 2.70 -21.01
CA ASN A 137 15.89 3.50 -20.56
C ASN A 137 15.72 3.57 -19.03
N LEU A 138 16.66 3.06 -18.23
CA LEU A 138 16.61 3.17 -16.77
C LEU A 138 16.62 4.64 -16.28
N ARG A 139 17.30 5.52 -17.00
CA ARG A 139 17.34 6.97 -16.71
C ARG A 139 15.94 7.60 -16.82
N LEU A 140 15.12 7.14 -17.76
CA LEU A 140 13.71 7.57 -17.89
C LEU A 140 12.92 7.20 -16.65
N VAL A 141 13.09 6.00 -16.10
CA VAL A 141 12.41 5.56 -14.86
C VAL A 141 12.76 6.49 -13.71
N VAL A 142 14.03 6.83 -13.51
CA VAL A 142 14.49 7.74 -12.44
C VAL A 142 13.83 9.11 -12.56
N SER A 143 13.77 9.68 -13.78
CA SER A 143 13.15 10.99 -14.03
C SER A 143 11.67 11.03 -13.66
N ILE A 144 10.96 9.93 -13.91
CA ILE A 144 9.54 9.79 -13.55
C ILE A 144 9.40 9.55 -12.04
N ALA A 145 10.18 8.62 -11.45
CA ALA A 145 10.11 8.30 -10.03
C ALA A 145 10.40 9.50 -9.12
N LYS A 146 11.29 10.41 -9.53
CA LYS A 146 11.62 11.66 -8.80
C LYS A 146 10.38 12.48 -8.46
N ARG A 147 9.35 12.49 -9.32
CA ARG A 147 8.09 13.23 -9.11
C ARG A 147 7.18 12.62 -8.04
N TYR A 148 7.47 11.39 -7.59
CA TYR A 148 6.67 10.64 -6.63
C TYR A 148 7.35 10.51 -5.26
N VAL A 149 8.51 11.12 -5.06
CA VAL A 149 9.21 11.17 -3.77
C VAL A 149 8.35 11.86 -2.72
N GLY A 150 8.39 11.35 -1.47
CA GLY A 150 7.62 11.89 -0.34
C GLY A 150 6.17 11.38 -0.26
N ARG A 151 5.79 10.39 -1.06
CA ARG A 151 4.43 9.80 -1.05
C ARG A 151 4.33 8.49 -0.26
N GLY A 152 5.22 8.28 0.72
CA GLY A 152 5.17 7.12 1.64
C GLY A 152 5.99 5.91 1.20
N MET A 153 6.77 6.00 0.10
CA MET A 153 7.74 4.99 -0.33
C MET A 153 9.15 5.58 -0.48
N GLN A 154 10.16 4.78 -0.25
CA GLN A 154 11.55 5.17 -0.47
C GLN A 154 11.84 5.33 -1.97
N PHE A 155 12.79 6.21 -2.30
CA PHE A 155 13.09 6.54 -3.70
C PHE A 155 13.57 5.33 -4.51
N LEU A 156 14.43 4.48 -3.93
CA LEU A 156 14.88 3.26 -4.60
C LEU A 156 13.74 2.28 -4.87
N ASP A 157 12.77 2.17 -3.95
CA ASP A 157 11.60 1.29 -4.15
C ASP A 157 10.73 1.81 -5.29
N LEU A 158 10.52 3.14 -5.36
CA LEU A 158 9.81 3.77 -6.49
C LEU A 158 10.49 3.49 -7.82
N ILE A 159 11.84 3.55 -7.87
CA ILE A 159 12.61 3.21 -9.06
C ILE A 159 12.41 1.74 -9.43
N GLN A 160 12.49 0.81 -8.46
CA GLN A 160 12.34 -0.63 -8.76
C GLN A 160 10.94 -0.98 -9.26
N GLU A 161 9.90 -0.42 -8.66
CA GLU A 161 8.53 -0.59 -9.16
C GLU A 161 8.37 0.03 -10.57
N GLY A 162 9.00 1.19 -10.80
CA GLY A 162 9.07 1.79 -12.13
C GLY A 162 9.81 0.92 -13.15
N ASN A 163 10.90 0.26 -12.76
CA ASN A 163 11.64 -0.69 -13.60
C ASN A 163 10.77 -1.90 -13.99
N LEU A 164 9.94 -2.40 -13.07
CA LEU A 164 8.96 -3.45 -13.41
C LEU A 164 7.94 -2.97 -14.45
N GLY A 165 7.52 -1.69 -14.37
CA GLY A 165 6.71 -1.04 -15.39
C GLY A 165 7.42 -0.95 -16.74
N LEU A 166 8.69 -0.53 -16.76
CA LEU A 166 9.52 -0.45 -17.95
C LEU A 166 9.67 -1.81 -18.65
N ILE A 167 9.93 -2.89 -17.90
CA ILE A 167 10.04 -4.24 -18.46
C ILE A 167 8.74 -4.64 -19.16
N LYS A 168 7.58 -4.35 -18.55
CA LYS A 168 6.28 -4.60 -19.18
C LYS A 168 6.07 -3.76 -20.44
N ALA A 169 6.56 -2.52 -20.47
CA ALA A 169 6.50 -1.68 -21.63
C ALA A 169 7.35 -2.25 -22.78
N VAL A 170 8.57 -2.72 -22.49
CA VAL A 170 9.45 -3.38 -23.48
C VAL A 170 8.80 -4.62 -24.08
N ASP A 171 8.09 -5.41 -23.26
CA ASP A 171 7.41 -6.63 -23.72
C ASP A 171 6.21 -6.37 -24.65
N LYS A 172 5.59 -5.20 -24.54
CA LYS A 172 4.36 -4.85 -25.26
C LYS A 172 4.54 -3.75 -26.30
N PHE A 173 5.75 -3.26 -26.47
CA PHE A 173 6.03 -2.19 -27.40
C PHE A 173 5.85 -2.61 -28.86
N ASP A 174 5.08 -1.84 -29.61
CA ASP A 174 4.84 -2.04 -31.03
C ASP A 174 5.39 -0.86 -31.82
N TYR A 175 6.54 -1.06 -32.49
CA TYR A 175 7.20 -0.06 -33.31
C TYR A 175 6.44 0.33 -34.58
N THR A 176 5.47 -0.49 -35.02
CA THR A 176 4.67 -0.25 -36.25
C THR A 176 3.75 0.96 -36.12
N LYS A 177 3.45 1.35 -34.86
CA LYS A 177 2.60 2.50 -34.55
C LYS A 177 3.29 3.86 -34.70
N GLY A 178 4.59 3.93 -34.99
CA GLY A 178 5.34 5.16 -35.28
C GLY A 178 5.69 6.02 -34.07
N PHE A 179 5.29 5.66 -32.85
CA PHE A 179 5.59 6.41 -31.63
C PHE A 179 6.97 6.05 -31.06
N LYS A 180 7.62 7.04 -30.38
CA LYS A 180 8.84 6.78 -29.62
C LYS A 180 8.57 5.83 -28.45
N PHE A 181 9.53 4.99 -28.15
CA PHE A 181 9.44 4.08 -27.02
C PHE A 181 9.21 4.82 -25.69
N SER A 182 9.87 5.97 -25.47
CA SER A 182 9.77 6.77 -24.26
C SER A 182 8.32 7.19 -23.96
N THR A 183 7.53 7.56 -24.98
CA THR A 183 6.14 7.97 -24.83
C THR A 183 5.29 6.82 -24.30
N TYR A 184 5.44 5.62 -24.86
CA TYR A 184 4.72 4.42 -24.42
C TYR A 184 5.18 3.94 -23.04
N ALA A 185 6.50 3.91 -22.80
CA ALA A 185 7.09 3.46 -21.54
C ALA A 185 6.70 4.35 -20.36
N THR A 186 6.59 5.66 -20.54
CA THR A 186 6.19 6.62 -19.51
C THR A 186 4.87 6.24 -18.86
N TRP A 187 3.90 5.79 -19.64
CA TRP A 187 2.60 5.36 -19.11
C TRP A 187 2.74 4.11 -18.21
N TRP A 188 3.47 3.08 -18.67
CA TRP A 188 3.66 1.84 -17.91
C TRP A 188 4.44 2.07 -16.62
N ILE A 189 5.49 2.91 -16.70
CA ILE A 189 6.30 3.28 -15.53
C ILE A 189 5.44 4.01 -14.50
N ARG A 190 4.66 5.01 -14.94
CA ARG A 190 3.76 5.77 -14.07
C ARG A 190 2.71 4.87 -13.44
N GLN A 191 2.05 4.03 -14.21
CA GLN A 191 1.03 3.10 -13.72
C GLN A 191 1.61 2.15 -12.66
N ALA A 192 2.82 1.61 -12.89
CA ALA A 192 3.49 0.73 -11.93
C ALA A 192 3.79 1.47 -10.62
N ILE A 193 4.37 2.67 -10.69
CA ILE A 193 4.70 3.49 -9.52
C ILE A 193 3.43 3.88 -8.75
N THR A 194 2.40 4.39 -9.42
CA THR A 194 1.16 4.83 -8.78
C THR A 194 0.45 3.67 -8.10
N ARG A 195 0.42 2.50 -8.74
CA ARG A 195 -0.15 1.30 -8.16
C ARG A 195 0.65 0.80 -6.97
N ALA A 196 1.98 0.82 -7.04
CA ALA A 196 2.84 0.44 -5.91
C ALA A 196 2.63 1.36 -4.70
N ILE A 197 2.54 2.68 -4.92
CA ILE A 197 2.22 3.65 -3.86
C ILE A 197 0.86 3.32 -3.22
N ALA A 198 -0.17 3.04 -4.02
CA ALA A 198 -1.49 2.70 -3.50
C ALA A 198 -1.48 1.41 -2.66
N ASP A 199 -0.67 0.41 -3.07
CA ASP A 199 -0.61 -0.90 -2.44
C ASP A 199 0.32 -0.99 -1.23
N GLN A 200 1.41 -0.20 -1.17
CA GLN A 200 2.53 -0.41 -0.24
C GLN A 200 2.87 0.80 0.62
N ALA A 201 2.46 2.03 0.25
CA ALA A 201 2.88 3.25 0.96
C ALA A 201 2.30 3.39 2.38
N ARG A 202 1.23 2.66 2.71
CA ARG A 202 0.56 2.77 4.01
C ARG A 202 0.89 1.59 4.91
N THR A 203 1.12 1.86 6.20
CA THR A 203 1.31 0.83 7.24
C THR A 203 0.12 -0.13 7.29
N ILE A 204 -1.10 0.39 7.20
CA ILE A 204 -2.33 -0.41 7.08
C ILE A 204 -2.77 -0.32 5.62
N ARG A 205 -2.66 -1.45 4.89
CA ARG A 205 -2.98 -1.54 3.47
C ARG A 205 -4.47 -1.22 3.22
N ILE A 206 -4.70 -0.35 2.25
CA ILE A 206 -6.04 0.02 1.76
C ILE A 206 -6.17 -0.46 0.31
N PRO A 207 -7.33 -1.01 -0.11
CA PRO A 207 -7.56 -1.39 -1.50
C PRO A 207 -7.41 -0.21 -2.47
N VAL A 208 -6.88 -0.46 -3.69
CA VAL A 208 -6.56 0.59 -4.69
C VAL A 208 -7.76 1.48 -5.00
N HIS A 209 -8.95 0.91 -5.24
CA HIS A 209 -10.17 1.68 -5.51
C HIS A 209 -10.56 2.65 -4.38
N MET A 210 -10.23 2.30 -3.12
CA MET A 210 -10.45 3.20 -1.99
C MET A 210 -9.41 4.31 -1.95
N VAL A 211 -8.15 4.03 -2.32
CA VAL A 211 -7.11 5.06 -2.45
C VAL A 211 -7.48 6.08 -3.53
N GLU A 212 -8.01 5.63 -4.67
CA GLU A 212 -8.53 6.50 -5.74
C GLU A 212 -9.66 7.40 -5.22
N THR A 213 -10.60 6.82 -4.47
CA THR A 213 -11.70 7.58 -3.87
C THR A 213 -11.19 8.60 -2.86
N ILE A 214 -10.24 8.22 -1.99
CA ILE A 214 -9.58 9.13 -1.04
C ILE A 214 -8.89 10.29 -1.79
N ASN A 215 -8.20 10.00 -2.89
CA ASN A 215 -7.53 11.01 -3.69
C ASN A 215 -8.54 11.99 -4.34
N LYS A 216 -9.69 11.49 -4.82
CA LYS A 216 -10.79 12.33 -5.32
C LYS A 216 -11.32 13.26 -4.22
N VAL A 217 -11.56 12.73 -3.01
CA VAL A 217 -11.99 13.53 -1.85
C VAL A 217 -10.94 14.57 -1.47
N LYS A 218 -9.65 14.20 -1.39
CA LYS A 218 -8.55 15.14 -1.09
C LYS A 218 -8.43 16.24 -2.14
N LYS A 219 -8.53 15.91 -3.45
CA LYS A 219 -8.49 16.90 -4.55
C LYS A 219 -9.66 17.89 -4.43
N THR A 220 -10.88 17.38 -4.21
CA THR A 220 -12.08 18.25 -4.04
C THR A 220 -11.95 19.12 -2.79
N ASN A 221 -11.44 18.57 -1.68
CA ASN A 221 -11.18 19.32 -0.44
C ASN A 221 -10.23 20.49 -0.71
N SER A 222 -9.11 20.25 -1.41
CA SER A 222 -8.14 21.29 -1.78
C SER A 222 -8.75 22.34 -2.70
N GLN A 223 -9.55 21.95 -3.69
CA GLN A 223 -10.23 22.88 -4.60
C GLN A 223 -11.24 23.79 -3.88
N LEU A 224 -12.04 23.21 -2.96
CA LEU A 224 -12.99 23.96 -2.17
C LEU A 224 -12.30 24.88 -1.14
N LEU A 225 -11.19 24.44 -0.54
CA LEU A 225 -10.36 25.26 0.34
C LEU A 225 -9.86 26.52 -0.39
N HIS A 226 -9.32 26.33 -1.62
CA HIS A 226 -8.88 27.48 -2.44
C HIS A 226 -10.03 28.41 -2.86
N LYS A 227 -11.22 27.86 -3.13
CA LYS A 227 -12.39 28.63 -3.54
C LYS A 227 -13.03 29.39 -2.38
N ASN A 228 -13.14 28.77 -1.22
CA ASN A 228 -13.89 29.28 -0.08
C ASN A 228 -12.99 30.00 0.96
N GLY A 229 -11.66 29.81 0.89
CA GLY A 229 -10.70 30.36 1.87
C GLY A 229 -10.78 29.73 3.26
N ARG A 230 -11.55 28.63 3.44
CA ARG A 230 -11.72 27.87 4.68
C ARG A 230 -11.83 26.38 4.40
N ASP A 231 -11.58 25.55 5.40
CA ASP A 231 -11.79 24.11 5.28
C ASP A 231 -13.24 23.80 4.97
N PRO A 232 -13.51 22.99 3.91
CA PRO A 232 -14.86 22.63 3.52
C PRO A 232 -15.43 21.58 4.48
N THR A 233 -16.77 21.61 4.64
CA THR A 233 -17.48 20.59 5.40
C THR A 233 -17.68 19.32 4.58
N ALA A 234 -17.98 18.19 5.27
CA ALA A 234 -18.24 16.92 4.60
C ALA A 234 -19.47 17.01 3.67
N GLU A 235 -20.42 17.88 3.99
CA GLU A 235 -21.62 18.17 3.19
C GLU A 235 -21.26 18.86 1.88
N GLU A 236 -20.39 19.85 1.92
CA GLU A 236 -19.91 20.59 0.73
C GLU A 236 -19.12 19.68 -0.24
N ILE A 237 -18.30 18.79 0.33
CA ILE A 237 -17.55 17.80 -0.47
C ILE A 237 -18.51 16.78 -1.09
N ALA A 238 -19.51 16.32 -0.33
CA ALA A 238 -20.52 15.37 -0.77
C ALA A 238 -21.35 15.91 -1.94
N GLU A 239 -21.72 17.19 -1.90
CA GLU A 239 -22.45 17.87 -2.97
C GLU A 239 -21.65 17.92 -4.27
N VAL A 240 -20.34 18.22 -4.20
CA VAL A 240 -19.48 18.30 -5.39
C VAL A 240 -19.20 16.93 -6.00
N LEU A 241 -19.06 15.89 -5.15
CA LEU A 241 -18.75 14.52 -5.60
C LEU A 241 -20.00 13.69 -5.90
N ASP A 242 -21.21 14.21 -5.68
CA ASP A 242 -22.49 13.50 -5.80
C ASP A 242 -22.50 12.19 -5.00
N MET A 243 -22.09 12.27 -3.72
CA MET A 243 -21.96 11.13 -2.83
C MET A 243 -22.72 11.36 -1.52
N PRO A 244 -23.21 10.30 -0.83
CA PRO A 244 -23.80 10.44 0.51
C PRO A 244 -22.79 11.02 1.51
N VAL A 245 -23.24 11.94 2.36
CA VAL A 245 -22.40 12.61 3.38
C VAL A 245 -21.73 11.62 4.32
N ASP A 246 -22.46 10.59 4.75
CA ASP A 246 -21.91 9.56 5.65
C ASP A 246 -20.76 8.79 5.02
N LYS A 247 -20.83 8.54 3.71
CA LYS A 247 -19.73 7.90 2.96
C LYS A 247 -18.49 8.80 2.88
N VAL A 248 -18.67 10.11 2.69
CA VAL A 248 -17.55 11.06 2.72
C VAL A 248 -16.88 11.08 4.09
N ARG A 249 -17.66 11.09 5.18
CA ARG A 249 -17.15 11.03 6.55
C ARG A 249 -16.38 9.73 6.82
N GLU A 250 -16.88 8.59 6.34
CA GLU A 250 -16.20 7.31 6.44
C GLU A 250 -14.86 7.32 5.67
N ILE A 251 -14.85 7.82 4.43
CA ILE A 251 -13.64 7.95 3.62
C ILE A 251 -12.61 8.85 4.32
N MET A 252 -13.03 9.98 4.89
CA MET A 252 -12.13 10.88 5.63
C MET A 252 -11.52 10.20 6.86
N ARG A 253 -12.28 9.34 7.56
CA ARG A 253 -11.78 8.56 8.70
C ARG A 253 -10.76 7.52 8.26
N VAL A 254 -11.03 6.77 7.19
CA VAL A 254 -10.12 5.76 6.63
C VAL A 254 -8.86 6.40 6.05
N ALA A 255 -8.94 7.65 5.60
CA ALA A 255 -7.80 8.38 5.02
C ALA A 255 -6.75 8.79 6.05
N GLN A 256 -7.06 8.75 7.36
CA GLN A 256 -6.13 9.10 8.43
C GLN A 256 -4.97 8.10 8.48
N GLU A 257 -3.79 8.62 8.83
CA GLU A 257 -2.59 7.81 9.03
C GLU A 257 -2.45 7.43 10.51
N PRO A 258 -1.92 6.23 10.83
CA PRO A 258 -1.67 5.84 12.20
C PRO A 258 -0.60 6.74 12.83
N VAL A 259 -0.78 7.05 14.11
CA VAL A 259 0.19 7.78 14.92
C VAL A 259 1.13 6.78 15.59
N SER A 260 2.43 7.10 15.68
CA SER A 260 3.41 6.25 16.37
C SER A 260 3.15 6.23 17.88
N LEU A 261 3.25 5.05 18.49
CA LEU A 261 3.19 4.90 19.96
C LEU A 261 4.42 5.50 20.66
N GLU A 262 5.52 5.67 19.95
CA GLU A 262 6.75 6.30 20.44
C GLU A 262 6.72 7.84 20.34
N THR A 263 5.57 8.42 19.98
CA THR A 263 5.42 9.89 19.95
C THR A 263 5.56 10.44 21.37
N PRO A 264 6.53 11.35 21.64
CA PRO A 264 6.70 11.92 22.96
C PRO A 264 5.51 12.79 23.35
N ILE A 265 5.11 12.74 24.63
CA ILE A 265 4.03 13.55 25.19
C ILE A 265 4.60 14.43 26.32
N GLY A 266 4.39 15.74 26.24
CA GLY A 266 4.87 16.71 27.21
C GLY A 266 6.21 17.36 26.82
N GLU A 267 6.75 18.18 27.73
CA GLU A 267 8.01 18.90 27.52
C GLU A 267 9.24 18.07 27.92
N GLU A 268 9.06 17.03 28.73
CA GLU A 268 10.09 16.08 29.13
C GLU A 268 9.96 14.82 28.24
N GLU A 269 11.02 14.49 27.48
CA GLU A 269 11.06 13.40 26.49
C GLU A 269 10.90 11.98 27.09
N ASP A 270 10.62 11.85 28.37
CA ASP A 270 10.56 10.58 29.11
C ASP A 270 9.22 9.83 28.98
N SER A 271 8.16 10.47 28.46
CA SER A 271 6.82 9.87 28.33
C SER A 271 6.39 9.74 26.87
N HIS A 272 5.96 8.54 26.49
CA HIS A 272 5.47 8.24 25.14
C HIS A 272 3.97 7.96 25.14
N LEU A 273 3.33 8.13 23.98
CA LEU A 273 1.88 7.86 23.80
C LEU A 273 1.52 6.43 24.23
N GLY A 274 2.41 5.46 23.98
CA GLY A 274 2.22 4.07 24.36
C GLY A 274 2.05 3.81 25.85
N ASP A 275 2.66 4.65 26.71
CA ASP A 275 2.62 4.49 28.18
C ASP A 275 1.23 4.78 28.76
N PHE A 276 0.37 5.49 28.01
CA PHE A 276 -0.98 5.88 28.42
C PHE A 276 -2.08 4.95 27.92
N ILE A 277 -1.73 3.97 27.08
CA ILE A 277 -2.70 3.03 26.51
C ILE A 277 -2.78 1.79 27.40
N PRO A 278 -3.92 1.54 28.12
CA PRO A 278 -4.08 0.34 28.93
C PRO A 278 -4.21 -0.91 28.06
N ASP A 279 -3.77 -2.04 28.59
CA ASP A 279 -3.99 -3.35 28.00
C ASP A 279 -5.35 -3.89 28.50
N ASP A 280 -6.39 -3.75 27.68
CA ASP A 280 -7.75 -4.21 28.01
C ASP A 280 -7.90 -5.74 28.00
N ASP A 281 -6.95 -6.47 27.38
CA ASP A 281 -6.95 -7.95 27.33
C ASP A 281 -6.31 -8.58 28.57
N ALA A 282 -5.52 -7.82 29.31
CA ALA A 282 -4.89 -8.31 30.54
C ALA A 282 -5.90 -8.33 31.69
N PRO A 283 -6.20 -9.52 32.27
CA PRO A 283 -7.14 -9.59 33.39
C PRO A 283 -6.58 -8.88 34.62
N ALA A 284 -7.41 -8.15 35.35
CA ALA A 284 -7.01 -7.54 36.60
C ALA A 284 -6.50 -8.61 37.60
N PRO A 285 -5.50 -8.30 38.44
CA PRO A 285 -4.94 -9.29 39.37
C PRO A 285 -5.98 -9.96 40.28
N ALA A 286 -7.01 -9.22 40.69
CA ALA A 286 -8.10 -9.75 41.51
C ALA A 286 -8.94 -10.77 40.71
N ASP A 287 -9.22 -10.50 39.44
CA ASP A 287 -10.02 -11.40 38.59
C ASP A 287 -9.21 -12.66 38.25
N ALA A 288 -7.92 -12.52 37.99
CA ALA A 288 -7.01 -13.67 37.78
C ALA A 288 -6.90 -14.58 39.01
N ALA A 289 -6.81 -13.99 40.19
CA ALA A 289 -6.82 -14.72 41.45
C ALA A 289 -8.16 -15.45 41.69
N SER A 290 -9.28 -14.74 41.44
CA SER A 290 -10.63 -15.33 41.58
C SER A 290 -10.84 -16.47 40.59
N ALA A 291 -10.41 -16.33 39.34
CA ALA A 291 -10.48 -17.38 38.33
C ALA A 291 -9.64 -18.62 38.73
N THR A 292 -8.44 -18.42 39.32
CA THR A 292 -7.61 -19.49 39.80
C THR A 292 -8.26 -20.23 40.96
N LEU A 293 -8.79 -19.52 41.95
CA LEU A 293 -9.52 -20.10 43.06
C LEU A 293 -10.76 -20.88 42.61
N LEU A 294 -11.54 -20.32 41.67
CA LEU A 294 -12.67 -21.01 41.06
C LEU A 294 -12.25 -22.32 40.40
N LYS A 295 -11.14 -22.33 39.67
CA LYS A 295 -10.61 -23.51 38.99
C LYS A 295 -10.20 -24.59 40.00
N GLU A 296 -9.55 -24.23 41.12
CA GLU A 296 -9.17 -25.12 42.19
C GLU A 296 -10.38 -25.71 42.91
N GLU A 297 -11.37 -24.87 43.26
CA GLU A 297 -12.59 -25.34 43.93
C GLU A 297 -13.45 -26.22 43.00
N LEU A 298 -13.51 -25.89 41.70
CA LEU A 298 -14.16 -26.73 40.71
C LEU A 298 -13.49 -28.11 40.63
N ALA A 299 -12.17 -28.17 40.59
CA ALA A 299 -11.41 -29.43 40.60
C ALA A 299 -11.68 -30.23 41.88
N HIS A 300 -11.78 -29.57 43.04
CA HIS A 300 -12.12 -30.20 44.30
C HIS A 300 -13.54 -30.80 44.31
N VAL A 301 -14.53 -30.04 43.77
CA VAL A 301 -15.90 -30.52 43.68
C VAL A 301 -16.03 -31.66 42.67
N LEU A 302 -15.32 -31.63 41.53
CA LEU A 302 -15.31 -32.72 40.55
C LEU A 302 -14.76 -34.03 41.12
N LYS A 303 -13.73 -34.00 41.98
CA LYS A 303 -13.21 -35.18 42.69
C LYS A 303 -14.23 -35.88 43.59
N THR A 304 -15.34 -35.23 43.94
CA THR A 304 -16.45 -35.84 44.69
C THR A 304 -17.35 -36.72 43.82
N LEU A 305 -17.20 -36.69 42.50
CA LEU A 305 -17.90 -37.55 41.55
C LEU A 305 -17.15 -38.88 41.38
N THR A 306 -17.79 -39.83 40.66
CA THR A 306 -17.05 -41.03 40.25
C THR A 306 -15.98 -40.67 39.21
N PRO A 307 -14.83 -41.38 39.14
CA PRO A 307 -13.74 -41.08 38.22
C PRO A 307 -14.20 -41.02 36.75
N ARG A 308 -15.22 -41.81 36.42
CA ARG A 308 -15.80 -41.80 35.05
C ARG A 308 -16.63 -40.56 34.78
N GLU A 309 -17.44 -40.10 35.75
CA GLU A 309 -18.23 -38.89 35.63
C GLU A 309 -17.37 -37.62 35.59
N GLU A 310 -16.33 -37.57 36.42
CA GLU A 310 -15.33 -36.49 36.45
C GLU A 310 -14.62 -36.36 35.10
N ARG A 311 -14.10 -37.44 34.54
CA ARG A 311 -13.36 -37.43 33.30
C ARG A 311 -14.25 -37.07 32.10
N VAL A 312 -15.51 -37.55 32.06
CA VAL A 312 -16.50 -37.15 31.04
C VAL A 312 -16.77 -35.67 31.10
N LEU A 313 -16.97 -35.08 32.29
CA LEU A 313 -17.21 -33.61 32.40
C LEU A 313 -15.95 -32.83 32.05
N SER A 314 -14.78 -33.26 32.52
CA SER A 314 -13.52 -32.57 32.21
C SER A 314 -13.23 -32.50 30.72
N MET A 315 -13.45 -33.55 29.96
CA MET A 315 -13.29 -33.57 28.54
C MET A 315 -14.41 -32.76 27.83
N ARG A 316 -15.65 -32.94 28.29
CA ARG A 316 -16.80 -32.29 27.66
C ARG A 316 -16.72 -30.75 27.71
N PHE A 317 -16.23 -30.21 28.83
CA PHE A 317 -16.06 -28.77 29.07
C PHE A 317 -14.65 -28.26 28.87
N GLY A 318 -13.71 -29.11 28.44
CA GLY A 318 -12.34 -28.68 28.14
C GLY A 318 -11.56 -28.25 29.41
N LEU A 319 -11.82 -28.84 30.57
CA LEU A 319 -11.21 -28.40 31.83
C LEU A 319 -9.72 -28.83 31.96
N THR A 320 -9.28 -29.81 31.16
CA THR A 320 -7.91 -30.33 31.15
C THR A 320 -7.07 -29.77 30.00
N ASP A 321 -7.63 -29.65 28.82
CA ASP A 321 -6.96 -29.31 27.58
C ASP A 321 -7.38 -27.96 27.00
N GLY A 322 -8.34 -27.28 27.64
CA GLY A 322 -8.84 -25.96 27.21
C GLY A 322 -9.83 -26.02 26.04
N HIS A 323 -10.11 -27.21 25.48
CA HIS A 323 -11.00 -27.37 24.35
C HIS A 323 -12.22 -28.25 24.69
N PRO A 324 -13.46 -27.76 24.50
CA PRO A 324 -14.67 -28.55 24.74
C PRO A 324 -14.84 -29.63 23.64
N HIS A 325 -14.95 -30.89 24.06
CA HIS A 325 -15.17 -32.00 23.14
C HIS A 325 -16.64 -32.30 22.91
N THR A 326 -16.96 -32.82 21.72
CA THR A 326 -18.30 -33.26 21.38
C THR A 326 -18.67 -34.57 22.09
N LEU A 327 -19.99 -34.86 22.24
CA LEU A 327 -20.45 -36.13 22.84
C LEU A 327 -19.98 -37.35 22.06
N GLU A 328 -19.71 -37.20 20.75
CA GLU A 328 -19.20 -38.32 19.92
C GLU A 328 -17.73 -38.57 20.15
N GLU A 329 -16.90 -37.55 20.29
CA GLU A 329 -15.49 -37.63 20.57
C GLU A 329 -15.27 -38.27 21.94
N VAL A 330 -15.98 -37.74 22.97
CA VAL A 330 -15.95 -38.36 24.31
C VAL A 330 -16.44 -39.82 24.27
N GLY A 331 -17.46 -40.10 23.46
CA GLY A 331 -17.97 -41.48 23.27
C GLY A 331 -16.91 -42.42 22.68
N LYS A 332 -16.12 -41.95 21.70
CA LYS A 332 -15.02 -42.72 21.13
C LYS A 332 -13.94 -43.03 22.15
N GLU A 333 -13.54 -42.04 22.94
CA GLU A 333 -12.53 -42.21 24.00
C GLU A 333 -12.92 -43.27 25.08
N PHE A 334 -14.20 -43.26 25.45
CA PHE A 334 -14.72 -44.20 26.44
C PHE A 334 -15.31 -45.50 25.85
N ASN A 335 -15.25 -45.69 24.52
CA ASN A 335 -15.83 -46.83 23.82
C ASN A 335 -17.32 -47.05 24.14
N VAL A 336 -18.10 -45.96 24.17
CA VAL A 336 -19.55 -46.01 24.44
C VAL A 336 -20.32 -45.11 23.45
N THR A 337 -21.62 -45.33 23.34
CA THR A 337 -22.47 -44.55 22.46
C THR A 337 -22.64 -43.11 22.95
N ARG A 338 -22.88 -42.19 22.02
CA ARG A 338 -23.18 -40.77 22.27
C ARG A 338 -24.28 -40.59 23.32
N GLU A 339 -25.36 -41.39 23.23
CA GLU A 339 -26.46 -41.32 24.16
C GLU A 339 -26.05 -41.74 25.58
N ARG A 340 -25.13 -42.70 25.70
CA ARG A 340 -24.62 -43.11 27.02
C ARG A 340 -23.79 -42.01 27.68
N ILE A 341 -22.98 -41.27 26.88
CA ILE A 341 -22.23 -40.12 27.43
C ILE A 341 -23.22 -39.02 27.86
N ARG A 342 -24.27 -38.74 27.09
CA ARG A 342 -25.32 -37.75 27.46
C ARG A 342 -26.00 -38.12 28.78
N GLN A 343 -26.28 -39.41 29.01
CA GLN A 343 -26.84 -39.90 30.28
C GLN A 343 -25.87 -39.74 31.46
N ILE A 344 -24.59 -40.01 31.24
CA ILE A 344 -23.54 -39.83 32.29
C ILE A 344 -23.41 -38.35 32.63
N GLU A 345 -23.30 -37.48 31.62
CA GLU A 345 -23.24 -36.00 31.76
C GLU A 345 -24.46 -35.50 32.58
N ALA A 346 -25.68 -35.82 32.15
CA ALA A 346 -26.90 -35.40 32.84
C ALA A 346 -26.94 -35.89 34.30
N LYS A 347 -26.48 -37.11 34.58
CA LYS A 347 -26.43 -37.65 35.93
C LYS A 347 -25.36 -36.94 36.78
N ALA A 348 -24.18 -36.67 36.21
CA ALA A 348 -23.12 -35.95 36.89
C ALA A 348 -23.50 -34.50 37.20
N LEU A 349 -24.11 -33.77 36.25
CA LEU A 349 -24.63 -32.42 36.47
C LEU A 349 -25.72 -32.37 37.52
N ARG A 350 -26.63 -33.39 37.57
CA ARG A 350 -27.65 -33.48 38.61
C ARG A 350 -27.05 -33.66 40.00
N LYS A 351 -25.95 -34.47 40.10
CA LYS A 351 -25.20 -34.66 41.36
C LYS A 351 -24.50 -33.36 41.80
N LEU A 352 -23.99 -32.55 40.87
CA LEU A 352 -23.35 -31.26 41.15
C LEU A 352 -24.36 -30.20 41.64
N ARG A 353 -25.61 -30.24 41.16
CA ARG A 353 -26.65 -29.35 41.62
C ARG A 353 -27.11 -29.58 43.08
N HIS A 354 -26.66 -30.66 43.68
CA HIS A 354 -27.03 -30.92 45.11
C HIS A 354 -26.46 -29.83 46.02
N PRO A 355 -27.23 -29.30 46.99
CA PRO A 355 -26.84 -28.15 47.81
C PRO A 355 -25.48 -28.27 48.51
N THR A 356 -25.09 -29.48 48.92
CA THR A 356 -23.78 -29.73 49.56
C THR A 356 -22.58 -29.48 48.66
N ARG A 357 -22.76 -29.53 47.33
CA ARG A 357 -21.71 -29.29 46.32
C ARG A 357 -21.85 -27.92 45.67
N SER A 358 -23.10 -27.49 45.33
CA SER A 358 -23.37 -26.22 44.69
C SER A 358 -23.06 -25.00 45.57
N LYS A 359 -23.20 -25.15 46.91
CA LYS A 359 -22.89 -24.06 47.85
C LYS A 359 -21.46 -23.55 47.75
N LYS A 360 -20.52 -24.43 47.48
CA LYS A 360 -19.09 -24.07 47.35
C LYS A 360 -18.76 -23.27 46.08
N LEU A 361 -19.57 -23.42 45.03
CA LEU A 361 -19.39 -22.73 43.76
C LEU A 361 -20.26 -21.47 43.64
N ARG A 362 -21.16 -21.26 44.57
CA ARG A 362 -22.16 -20.16 44.52
C ARG A 362 -21.49 -18.81 44.67
N ASP A 363 -20.43 -18.72 45.48
CA ASP A 363 -19.74 -17.45 45.76
C ASP A 363 -18.95 -16.92 44.55
N TYR A 364 -18.84 -17.72 43.44
CA TYR A 364 -18.15 -17.36 42.20
C TYR A 364 -19.13 -17.14 41.05
N VAL A 365 -20.44 -17.25 41.23
CA VAL A 365 -21.47 -17.13 40.17
C VAL A 365 -22.22 -15.80 40.26
N GLU A 366 -22.07 -15.09 41.34
CA GLU A 366 -22.52 -13.71 41.50
C GLU A 366 -21.45 -12.77 41.01
#